data_15383a3da25026b7770d1d70a8f7e255
#
_entry.id   15383a3da25026b7770d1d70a8f7e255
#
_cell.length_a   1.000
_cell.length_b   1.000
_cell.length_c   1.000
_cell.angle_alpha   90.00
_cell.angle_beta   90.00
_cell.angle_gamma   90.00
#
_symmetry.space_group_name_H-M   'P 1'
#
loop_
_entity.id
_entity.type
_entity.pdbx_description
1 polymer ?
#
loop_
_entity_poly.entity_id
_entity_poly.type
_entity_poly.pdbx_seq_one_letter_code
_entity_poly.pdbx_strand_id
1 'polypeptide(L)'
;MSTNHISRRGMIKASAVAALATATVPTQAQLTRAEATRGYKIKNKRIRQSIMGWTFNPMPTDELIATCVDIGLAGIEGISRKFYPAARKAGLEISLVGSHGFGKGPNDPANHTMCIEKLIDGIDVAKRFGAKRVITFAGMETPGIDRDQAKVNCVKAWKKVIGHAEKNAITLCLELLNSVDDSHPMKGHPGYQGDDLDFCIEAIKQVGSPNLKLLFDIYHVQIMHGDIIRNIGKYKEYIGHYHTAGNPGRGELDDTQEINYPAVMRAILANGFDGFVAQEFIPNWDDKAAALRHAAEVCDV
;
A
#
# COMPACT_ATOMS: atom_id res chain seq x y z
N MET A 1 -5.80 25.74 64.38
CA MET A 1 -5.08 25.87 63.09
C MET A 1 -5.54 24.71 62.20
N SER A 2 -6.44 24.99 61.29
CA SER A 2 -7.10 23.98 60.46
C SER A 2 -6.57 24.14 59.04
N THR A 3 -5.91 23.13 58.53
CA THR A 3 -5.39 23.10 57.17
C THR A 3 -6.41 22.39 56.26
N ASN A 4 -7.06 23.16 55.39
CA ASN A 4 -7.95 22.70 54.36
C ASN A 4 -7.20 21.98 53.23
N HIS A 5 -7.41 20.69 53.09
CA HIS A 5 -7.04 19.92 51.89
C HIS A 5 -8.10 20.15 50.78
N ILE A 6 -7.70 20.85 49.71
CA ILE A 6 -8.52 20.98 48.51
C ILE A 6 -8.28 19.76 47.61
N SER A 7 -9.31 18.95 47.45
CA SER A 7 -9.37 17.78 46.58
C SER A 7 -9.37 18.21 45.10
N ARG A 8 -8.41 17.71 44.32
CA ARG A 8 -8.37 17.84 42.83
C ARG A 8 -9.26 16.76 42.20
N ARG A 9 -10.56 16.90 42.31
CA ARG A 9 -11.53 16.15 41.48
C ARG A 9 -12.54 17.11 40.90
N GLY A 10 -12.56 17.18 39.56
CA GLY A 10 -13.67 17.82 38.84
C GLY A 10 -13.23 18.93 37.93
N MET A 11 -12.96 18.56 36.66
CA MET A 11 -13.49 19.19 35.44
C MET A 11 -12.75 18.61 34.20
N ILE A 12 -13.18 17.46 33.77
CA ILE A 12 -12.96 17.08 32.38
C ILE A 12 -14.11 17.72 31.60
N LYS A 13 -13.89 18.92 31.09
CA LYS A 13 -14.73 19.46 30.02
C LYS A 13 -14.34 18.78 28.71
N ALA A 14 -15.26 17.98 28.20
CA ALA A 14 -15.16 17.47 26.85
C ALA A 14 -15.19 18.65 25.85
N SER A 15 -14.06 19.04 25.35
CA SER A 15 -13.98 19.93 24.20
C SER A 15 -14.14 19.07 22.96
N ALA A 16 -15.33 19.09 22.36
CA ALA A 16 -15.53 18.61 21.01
C ALA A 16 -14.73 19.51 20.07
N VAL A 17 -13.56 19.06 19.65
CA VAL A 17 -12.83 19.68 18.56
C VAL A 17 -13.54 19.29 17.27
N ALA A 18 -14.38 20.18 16.76
CA ALA A 18 -14.86 20.10 15.41
C ALA A 18 -13.64 20.29 14.50
N ALA A 19 -13.21 19.20 13.85
CA ALA A 19 -12.24 19.28 12.78
C ALA A 19 -12.91 20.02 11.62
N LEU A 20 -12.71 21.33 11.53
CA LEU A 20 -12.93 22.07 10.31
C LEU A 20 -11.94 21.52 9.29
N ALA A 21 -12.44 20.80 8.30
CA ALA A 21 -11.69 20.51 7.08
C ALA A 21 -11.43 21.87 6.42
N THR A 22 -10.26 22.44 6.65
CA THR A 22 -9.78 23.59 5.88
C THR A 22 -9.50 23.07 4.49
N ALA A 23 -10.42 23.39 3.55
CA ALA A 23 -10.11 23.24 2.13
C ALA A 23 -8.86 24.10 1.86
N THR A 24 -7.74 23.44 1.63
CA THR A 24 -6.50 24.13 1.25
C THR A 24 -6.70 24.70 -0.16
N VAL A 25 -6.60 26.01 -0.30
CA VAL A 25 -6.60 26.64 -1.63
C VAL A 25 -5.37 26.11 -2.38
N PRO A 26 -5.53 25.55 -3.60
CA PRO A 26 -4.42 25.00 -4.35
C PRO A 26 -3.37 26.08 -4.60
N THR A 27 -2.11 25.72 -4.49
CA THR A 27 -1.01 26.64 -4.80
C THR A 27 -0.97 26.91 -6.30
N GLN A 28 -0.45 28.07 -6.71
CA GLN A 28 -0.26 28.38 -8.14
C GLN A 28 0.57 27.29 -8.85
N ALA A 29 1.55 26.70 -8.16
CA ALA A 29 2.34 25.59 -8.69
C ALA A 29 1.49 24.33 -8.95
N GLN A 30 0.58 23.98 -8.06
CA GLN A 30 -0.34 22.84 -8.23
C GLN A 30 -1.29 23.06 -9.42
N LEU A 31 -1.86 24.28 -9.56
CA LEU A 31 -2.71 24.64 -10.69
C LEU A 31 -1.97 24.55 -12.03
N THR A 32 -0.75 25.06 -12.10
CA THR A 32 0.09 25.01 -13.30
C THR A 32 0.43 23.57 -13.70
N ARG A 33 0.69 22.70 -12.74
CA ARG A 33 0.97 21.27 -12.99
C ARG A 33 -0.26 20.51 -13.42
N ALA A 34 -1.39 20.70 -12.75
CA ALA A 34 -2.65 20.10 -13.14
C ALA A 34 -3.03 20.46 -14.59
N GLU A 35 -2.75 21.71 -15.00
CA GLU A 35 -2.93 22.15 -16.38
C GLU A 35 -1.93 21.49 -17.34
N ALA A 36 -0.66 21.41 -16.97
CA ALA A 36 0.40 20.81 -17.81
C ALA A 36 0.16 19.32 -18.08
N THR A 37 -0.40 18.58 -17.12
CA THR A 37 -0.70 17.15 -17.28
C THR A 37 -2.08 16.88 -17.88
N ARG A 38 -2.89 17.91 -18.11
CA ARG A 38 -4.23 17.77 -18.68
C ARG A 38 -4.18 17.02 -20.00
N GLY A 39 -4.87 15.88 -20.07
CA GLY A 39 -4.92 15.03 -21.25
C GLY A 39 -3.71 14.09 -21.43
N TYR A 40 -2.77 14.03 -20.48
CA TYR A 40 -1.69 13.05 -20.54
C TYR A 40 -2.27 11.64 -20.56
N LYS A 41 -1.68 10.78 -21.38
CA LYS A 41 -1.94 9.33 -21.45
C LYS A 41 -0.60 8.59 -21.47
N ILE A 42 -0.54 7.44 -20.79
CA ILE A 42 0.65 6.60 -20.75
C ILE A 42 1.09 6.22 -22.16
N LYS A 43 2.33 6.49 -22.51
CA LYS A 43 2.92 6.33 -23.85
C LYS A 43 3.82 5.11 -23.95
N ASN A 44 4.76 4.96 -22.99
CA ASN A 44 5.83 3.97 -23.05
C ASN A 44 5.35 2.57 -22.68
N LYS A 45 4.40 2.45 -21.72
CA LYS A 45 3.79 1.19 -21.27
C LYS A 45 4.79 0.13 -20.79
N ARG A 46 6.02 0.53 -20.47
CA ARG A 46 7.07 -0.38 -19.98
C ARG A 46 6.82 -0.76 -18.52
N ILE A 47 6.30 0.17 -17.71
CA ILE A 47 5.82 -0.07 -16.37
C ILE A 47 4.31 -0.36 -16.45
N ARG A 48 3.89 -1.49 -15.91
CA ARG A 48 2.45 -1.81 -15.78
C ARG A 48 1.90 -1.07 -14.58
N GLN A 49 1.40 0.13 -14.80
CA GLN A 49 0.87 0.97 -13.75
C GLN A 49 -0.54 0.57 -13.35
N SER A 50 -0.85 0.61 -12.06
CA SER A 50 -2.19 0.47 -11.48
C SER A 50 -2.45 1.53 -10.41
N ILE A 51 -3.59 1.47 -9.75
CA ILE A 51 -4.01 2.41 -8.70
C ILE A 51 -4.61 1.68 -7.51
N MET A 52 -4.25 2.09 -6.30
CA MET A 52 -4.90 1.71 -5.04
C MET A 52 -6.11 2.63 -4.80
N GLY A 53 -7.31 2.12 -5.11
CA GLY A 53 -8.49 2.96 -5.22
C GLY A 53 -8.98 3.61 -3.92
N TRP A 54 -8.71 3.02 -2.74
CA TRP A 54 -9.17 3.60 -1.47
C TRP A 54 -8.54 4.98 -1.18
N THR A 55 -7.35 5.26 -1.71
CA THR A 55 -6.67 6.54 -1.50
C THR A 55 -7.37 7.71 -2.21
N PHE A 56 -8.20 7.40 -3.19
CA PHE A 56 -8.93 8.40 -3.98
C PHE A 56 -10.34 8.72 -3.43
N ASN A 57 -10.73 8.15 -2.28
CA ASN A 57 -11.98 8.52 -1.64
C ASN A 57 -12.02 10.05 -1.39
N PRO A 58 -13.19 10.70 -1.57
CA PRO A 58 -14.52 10.14 -1.86
C PRO A 58 -14.87 10.04 -3.36
N MET A 59 -13.89 10.04 -4.31
CA MET A 59 -14.19 9.85 -5.74
C MET A 59 -14.99 8.55 -5.94
N PRO A 60 -16.12 8.58 -6.66
CA PRO A 60 -16.89 7.37 -6.96
C PRO A 60 -16.04 6.35 -7.72
N THR A 61 -16.16 5.06 -7.37
CA THR A 61 -15.32 4.01 -7.99
C THR A 61 -15.51 3.90 -9.50
N ASP A 62 -16.72 4.14 -10.02
CA ASP A 62 -16.97 4.13 -11.47
C ASP A 62 -16.26 5.30 -12.18
N GLU A 63 -16.18 6.46 -11.56
CA GLU A 63 -15.40 7.61 -12.03
C GLU A 63 -13.91 7.31 -12.01
N LEU A 64 -13.40 6.68 -10.93
CA LEU A 64 -12.02 6.26 -10.85
C LEU A 64 -11.66 5.25 -11.94
N ILE A 65 -12.54 4.25 -12.20
CA ILE A 65 -12.36 3.28 -13.29
C ILE A 65 -12.27 4.00 -14.64
N ALA A 66 -13.17 4.94 -14.91
CA ALA A 66 -13.15 5.72 -16.16
C ALA A 66 -11.86 6.56 -16.29
N THR A 67 -11.42 7.19 -15.21
CA THR A 67 -10.17 7.96 -15.16
C THR A 67 -8.95 7.06 -15.42
N CYS A 68 -8.89 5.87 -14.82
CA CYS A 68 -7.81 4.91 -15.06
C CYS A 68 -7.72 4.49 -16.54
N VAL A 69 -8.86 4.19 -17.15
CA VAL A 69 -8.94 3.83 -18.58
C VAL A 69 -8.50 4.99 -19.47
N ASP A 70 -8.95 6.20 -19.19
CA ASP A 70 -8.60 7.39 -19.98
C ASP A 70 -7.09 7.71 -19.90
N ILE A 71 -6.47 7.53 -18.72
CA ILE A 71 -5.01 7.67 -18.54
C ILE A 71 -4.23 6.54 -19.22
N GLY A 72 -4.83 5.36 -19.35
CA GLY A 72 -4.19 4.17 -19.89
C GLY A 72 -3.50 3.31 -18.84
N LEU A 73 -3.95 3.36 -17.58
CA LEU A 73 -3.49 2.43 -16.54
C LEU A 73 -3.86 0.98 -16.93
N ALA A 74 -2.99 0.05 -16.56
CA ALA A 74 -3.18 -1.37 -16.86
C ALA A 74 -4.05 -2.10 -15.80
N GLY A 75 -4.14 -1.56 -14.58
CA GLY A 75 -4.84 -2.23 -13.51
C GLY A 75 -5.42 -1.30 -12.44
N ILE A 76 -6.15 -1.92 -11.53
CA ILE A 76 -6.77 -1.28 -10.36
C ILE A 76 -6.81 -2.27 -9.21
N GLU A 77 -6.62 -1.76 -7.97
CA GLU A 77 -6.71 -2.52 -6.73
C GLU A 77 -7.32 -1.65 -5.62
N GLY A 78 -7.51 -2.19 -4.41
CA GLY A 78 -8.02 -1.44 -3.28
C GLY A 78 -9.44 -0.89 -3.44
N ILE A 79 -10.23 -1.45 -4.34
CA ILE A 79 -11.65 -1.16 -4.53
C ILE A 79 -12.52 -2.30 -3.97
N SER A 80 -13.79 -2.00 -3.68
CA SER A 80 -14.73 -3.04 -3.28
C SER A 80 -14.89 -4.10 -4.39
N ARG A 81 -14.88 -5.38 -4.02
CA ARG A 81 -14.99 -6.51 -4.94
C ARG A 81 -16.24 -6.48 -5.84
N LYS A 82 -17.30 -5.78 -5.42
CA LYS A 82 -18.51 -5.58 -6.24
C LYS A 82 -18.23 -4.84 -7.55
N PHE A 83 -17.13 -4.04 -7.61
CA PHE A 83 -16.73 -3.31 -8.80
C PHE A 83 -15.73 -4.06 -9.69
N TYR A 84 -15.22 -5.23 -9.27
CA TYR A 84 -14.29 -6.02 -10.10
C TYR A 84 -14.86 -6.37 -11.48
N PRO A 85 -16.16 -6.80 -11.63
CA PRO A 85 -16.73 -7.01 -12.95
C PRO A 85 -16.71 -5.77 -13.84
N ALA A 86 -17.01 -4.58 -13.28
CA ALA A 86 -17.00 -3.31 -14.02
C ALA A 86 -15.59 -2.94 -14.46
N ALA A 87 -14.59 -3.02 -13.56
CA ALA A 87 -13.19 -2.77 -13.87
C ALA A 87 -12.68 -3.71 -14.98
N ARG A 88 -12.97 -5.02 -14.89
CA ARG A 88 -12.60 -6.00 -15.92
C ARG A 88 -13.27 -5.72 -17.26
N LYS A 89 -14.55 -5.36 -17.26
CA LYS A 89 -15.29 -4.97 -18.48
C LYS A 89 -14.69 -3.72 -19.13
N ALA A 90 -14.20 -2.80 -18.34
CA ALA A 90 -13.52 -1.58 -18.81
C ALA A 90 -12.07 -1.83 -19.32
N GLY A 91 -11.56 -3.06 -19.23
CA GLY A 91 -10.23 -3.45 -19.69
C GLY A 91 -9.14 -3.37 -18.63
N LEU A 92 -9.44 -3.00 -17.38
CA LEU A 92 -8.47 -2.99 -16.29
C LEU A 92 -8.28 -4.40 -15.71
N GLU A 93 -7.05 -4.75 -15.36
CA GLU A 93 -6.76 -5.93 -14.56
C GLU A 93 -6.94 -5.64 -13.07
N ILE A 94 -7.30 -6.66 -12.28
CA ILE A 94 -7.20 -6.55 -10.83
C ILE A 94 -5.75 -6.87 -10.46
N SER A 95 -4.99 -5.84 -10.10
CA SER A 95 -3.54 -5.94 -9.87
C SER A 95 -3.18 -6.64 -8.58
N LEU A 96 -4.00 -6.45 -7.52
CA LEU A 96 -3.84 -7.03 -6.20
C LEU A 96 -5.22 -7.21 -5.54
N VAL A 97 -5.44 -8.35 -4.88
CA VAL A 97 -6.68 -8.64 -4.13
C VAL A 97 -6.43 -8.48 -2.64
N GLY A 98 -7.35 -7.82 -1.95
CA GLY A 98 -7.32 -7.69 -0.49
C GLY A 98 -7.61 -9.01 0.24
N SER A 99 -6.99 -9.18 1.41
CA SER A 99 -7.23 -10.29 2.34
C SER A 99 -7.60 -9.79 3.75
N HIS A 100 -6.85 -10.16 4.78
CA HIS A 100 -6.94 -9.55 6.10
C HIS A 100 -6.25 -8.18 6.12
N GLY A 101 -6.61 -7.32 7.08
CA GLY A 101 -5.94 -6.02 7.27
C GLY A 101 -4.67 -6.15 8.12
N PHE A 102 -3.89 -5.07 8.17
CA PHE A 102 -2.65 -5.02 8.95
C PHE A 102 -2.85 -5.02 10.47
N GLY A 103 -4.01 -4.57 10.95
CA GLY A 103 -4.29 -4.43 12.40
C GLY A 103 -4.33 -5.76 13.16
N LYS A 104 -4.74 -6.86 12.51
CA LYS A 104 -4.76 -8.22 13.07
C LYS A 104 -4.07 -9.16 12.10
N GLY A 105 -2.80 -9.43 12.37
CA GLY A 105 -1.97 -10.26 11.51
C GLY A 105 -1.63 -11.63 12.10
N PRO A 106 -0.97 -12.47 11.31
CA PRO A 106 -0.56 -13.80 11.71
C PRO A 106 0.61 -13.83 12.70
N ASN A 107 1.17 -12.67 13.09
CA ASN A 107 2.14 -12.55 14.18
C ASN A 107 1.57 -13.03 15.52
N ASP A 108 0.24 -12.91 15.70
CA ASP A 108 -0.49 -13.41 16.84
C ASP A 108 -1.21 -14.72 16.48
N PRO A 109 -0.91 -15.86 17.14
CA PRO A 109 -1.59 -17.13 16.89
C PRO A 109 -3.11 -17.09 17.06
N ALA A 110 -3.64 -16.18 17.89
CA ALA A 110 -5.08 -15.98 18.05
C ALA A 110 -5.77 -15.54 16.74
N ASN A 111 -5.02 -14.92 15.84
CA ASN A 111 -5.53 -14.45 14.55
C ASN A 111 -5.33 -15.47 13.41
N HIS A 112 -4.64 -16.60 13.62
CA HIS A 112 -4.27 -17.51 12.54
C HIS A 112 -5.47 -18.01 11.73
N THR A 113 -6.53 -18.48 12.39
CA THR A 113 -7.73 -18.97 11.69
C THR A 113 -8.31 -17.90 10.76
N MET A 114 -8.56 -16.72 11.30
CA MET A 114 -9.10 -15.61 10.52
C MET A 114 -8.18 -15.19 9.36
N CYS A 115 -6.86 -15.08 9.60
CA CYS A 115 -5.90 -14.70 8.55
C CYS A 115 -5.86 -15.75 7.43
N ILE A 116 -5.81 -17.03 7.77
CA ILE A 116 -5.78 -18.14 6.82
C ILE A 116 -7.05 -18.16 5.96
N GLU A 117 -8.22 -18.07 6.60
CA GLU A 117 -9.51 -18.03 5.88
C GLU A 117 -9.60 -16.84 4.93
N LYS A 118 -9.17 -15.65 5.35
CA LYS A 118 -9.13 -14.45 4.51
C LYS A 118 -8.15 -14.56 3.34
N LEU A 119 -7.01 -15.21 3.55
CA LEU A 119 -6.03 -15.46 2.48
C LEU A 119 -6.57 -16.48 1.47
N ILE A 120 -7.20 -17.56 1.92
CA ILE A 120 -7.85 -18.55 1.03
C ILE A 120 -8.94 -17.87 0.20
N ASP A 121 -9.84 -17.11 0.83
CA ASP A 121 -10.87 -16.32 0.13
C ASP A 121 -10.27 -15.34 -0.89
N GLY A 122 -9.19 -14.63 -0.49
CA GLY A 122 -8.46 -13.73 -1.40
C GLY A 122 -7.88 -14.45 -2.62
N ILE A 123 -7.29 -15.64 -2.42
CA ILE A 123 -6.74 -16.47 -3.50
C ILE A 123 -7.86 -16.93 -4.46
N ASP A 124 -8.98 -17.38 -3.92
CA ASP A 124 -10.12 -17.84 -4.74
C ASP A 124 -10.74 -16.69 -5.54
N VAL A 125 -10.83 -15.50 -4.93
CA VAL A 125 -11.25 -14.27 -5.61
C VAL A 125 -10.24 -13.87 -6.71
N ALA A 126 -8.95 -13.92 -6.40
CA ALA A 126 -7.90 -13.62 -7.38
C ALA A 126 -8.01 -14.53 -8.60
N LYS A 127 -8.14 -15.85 -8.39
CA LYS A 127 -8.36 -16.81 -9.46
C LYS A 127 -9.60 -16.48 -10.30
N ARG A 128 -10.73 -16.18 -9.65
CA ARG A 128 -12.00 -15.86 -10.32
C ARG A 128 -11.89 -14.66 -11.26
N PHE A 129 -11.15 -13.61 -10.85
CA PHE A 129 -11.03 -12.36 -11.61
C PHE A 129 -9.74 -12.25 -12.43
N GLY A 130 -8.91 -13.30 -12.47
CA GLY A 130 -7.67 -13.34 -13.23
C GLY A 130 -6.54 -12.53 -12.61
N ALA A 131 -6.67 -12.10 -11.34
CA ALA A 131 -5.59 -11.49 -10.59
C ALA A 131 -4.50 -12.52 -10.26
N LYS A 132 -3.26 -12.05 -10.07
CA LYS A 132 -2.11 -12.92 -9.78
C LYS A 132 -1.55 -12.70 -8.37
N ARG A 133 -2.09 -11.73 -7.62
CA ARG A 133 -1.53 -11.32 -6.34
C ARG A 133 -2.61 -11.12 -5.29
N VAL A 134 -2.27 -11.45 -4.06
CA VAL A 134 -3.10 -11.23 -2.86
C VAL A 134 -2.21 -10.60 -1.80
N ILE A 135 -2.64 -9.50 -1.21
CA ILE A 135 -1.89 -8.83 -0.14
C ILE A 135 -1.98 -9.62 1.16
N THR A 136 -0.90 -9.61 1.96
CA THR A 136 -0.86 -10.08 3.34
C THR A 136 -0.01 -9.15 4.19
N PHE A 137 -0.20 -9.18 5.49
CA PHE A 137 0.47 -8.31 6.46
C PHE A 137 1.02 -9.15 7.60
N ALA A 138 2.05 -8.64 8.30
CA ALA A 138 2.57 -9.27 9.51
C ALA A 138 1.61 -9.13 10.69
N GLY A 139 1.10 -7.91 10.92
CA GLY A 139 0.24 -7.55 12.05
C GLY A 139 0.88 -6.54 12.99
N MET A 140 0.10 -6.00 13.90
CA MET A 140 0.55 -5.08 14.94
C MET A 140 1.19 -5.86 16.10
N GLU A 141 2.07 -5.21 16.85
CA GLU A 141 2.63 -5.76 18.09
C GLU A 141 1.55 -6.30 19.03
N THR A 142 1.84 -7.43 19.63
CA THR A 142 0.91 -8.08 20.58
C THR A 142 1.64 -8.26 21.92
N PRO A 143 1.08 -7.83 23.05
CA PRO A 143 1.69 -7.99 24.36
C PRO A 143 2.10 -9.46 24.62
N GLY A 144 3.33 -9.67 25.06
CA GLY A 144 3.87 -11.00 25.36
C GLY A 144 4.40 -11.79 24.17
N ILE A 145 4.37 -11.23 22.96
CA ILE A 145 4.96 -11.83 21.75
C ILE A 145 6.09 -10.91 21.27
N ASP A 146 7.34 -11.37 21.41
CA ASP A 146 8.49 -10.65 20.91
C ASP A 146 8.59 -10.75 19.36
N ARG A 147 9.48 -9.95 18.78
CA ARG A 147 9.62 -9.83 17.33
C ARG A 147 10.02 -11.14 16.64
N ASP A 148 10.88 -11.94 17.26
CA ASP A 148 11.30 -13.21 16.68
C ASP A 148 10.17 -14.25 16.76
N GLN A 149 9.45 -14.31 17.88
CA GLN A 149 8.27 -15.16 18.01
C GLN A 149 7.16 -14.73 17.05
N ALA A 150 6.95 -13.42 16.85
CA ALA A 150 6.01 -12.86 15.88
C ALA A 150 6.33 -13.34 14.45
N LYS A 151 7.61 -13.30 14.04
CA LYS A 151 8.08 -13.83 12.76
C LYS A 151 7.80 -15.33 12.61
N VAL A 152 8.12 -16.12 13.63
CA VAL A 152 7.83 -17.57 13.66
C VAL A 152 6.35 -17.85 13.51
N ASN A 153 5.49 -17.08 14.18
CA ASN A 153 4.04 -17.21 14.08
C ASN A 153 3.52 -16.89 12.67
N CYS A 154 4.00 -15.79 12.07
CA CYS A 154 3.69 -15.44 10.69
C CYS A 154 4.04 -16.56 9.72
N VAL A 155 5.26 -17.10 9.81
CA VAL A 155 5.74 -18.21 8.96
C VAL A 155 4.84 -19.45 9.12
N LYS A 156 4.45 -19.80 10.37
CA LYS A 156 3.52 -20.92 10.61
C LYS A 156 2.18 -20.76 9.91
N ALA A 157 1.61 -19.55 9.94
CA ALA A 157 0.32 -19.27 9.30
C ALA A 157 0.45 -19.31 7.77
N TRP A 158 1.46 -18.63 7.20
CA TRP A 158 1.66 -18.63 5.75
C TRP A 158 1.96 -20.03 5.20
N LYS A 159 2.71 -20.87 5.89
CA LYS A 159 2.92 -22.29 5.51
C LYS A 159 1.63 -23.10 5.43
N LYS A 160 0.58 -22.74 6.15
CA LYS A 160 -0.72 -23.43 6.07
C LYS A 160 -1.52 -23.06 4.82
N VAL A 161 -1.26 -21.90 4.21
CA VAL A 161 -2.03 -21.40 3.06
C VAL A 161 -1.23 -21.41 1.76
N ILE A 162 0.11 -21.45 1.84
CA ILE A 162 0.96 -21.25 0.66
C ILE A 162 0.74 -22.31 -0.42
N GLY A 163 0.50 -23.56 -0.06
CA GLY A 163 0.18 -24.62 -1.03
C GLY A 163 -1.11 -24.37 -1.83
N HIS A 164 -2.09 -23.66 -1.23
CA HIS A 164 -3.27 -23.21 -1.96
C HIS A 164 -2.94 -22.11 -2.96
N ALA A 165 -2.08 -21.19 -2.60
CA ALA A 165 -1.56 -20.13 -3.48
C ALA A 165 -0.79 -20.72 -4.67
N GLU A 166 0.14 -21.66 -4.42
CA GLU A 166 0.93 -22.37 -5.44
C GLU A 166 0.02 -23.11 -6.44
N LYS A 167 -0.93 -23.91 -5.95
CA LYS A 167 -1.88 -24.65 -6.77
C LYS A 167 -2.67 -23.75 -7.73
N ASN A 168 -2.94 -22.51 -7.34
CA ASN A 168 -3.70 -21.54 -8.13
C ASN A 168 -2.82 -20.56 -8.90
N ALA A 169 -1.48 -20.69 -8.84
CA ALA A 169 -0.52 -19.75 -9.43
C ALA A 169 -0.75 -18.29 -8.97
N ILE A 170 -1.05 -18.11 -7.69
CA ILE A 170 -1.25 -16.81 -7.02
C ILE A 170 -0.08 -16.53 -6.11
N THR A 171 0.43 -15.31 -6.11
CA THR A 171 1.49 -14.85 -5.21
C THR A 171 0.89 -14.08 -4.05
N LEU A 172 1.21 -14.47 -2.82
CA LEU A 172 0.98 -13.66 -1.63
C LEU A 172 2.04 -12.57 -1.55
N CYS A 173 1.64 -11.33 -1.34
CA CYS A 173 2.52 -10.17 -1.26
C CYS A 173 2.50 -9.61 0.16
N LEU A 174 3.56 -9.84 0.93
CA LEU A 174 3.74 -9.30 2.29
C LEU A 174 4.11 -7.82 2.20
N GLU A 175 3.25 -6.95 2.70
CA GLU A 175 3.51 -5.52 2.69
C GLU A 175 4.37 -5.07 3.87
N LEU A 176 5.46 -4.35 3.55
CA LEU A 176 6.22 -3.58 4.51
C LEU A 176 5.56 -2.22 4.72
N LEU A 177 5.24 -1.89 5.98
CA LEU A 177 4.69 -0.58 6.37
C LEU A 177 5.67 0.11 7.33
N ASN A 178 5.76 1.44 7.28
CA ASN A 178 6.57 2.18 8.24
C ASN A 178 5.90 2.27 9.62
N SER A 179 6.70 2.17 10.66
CA SER A 179 6.30 2.33 12.06
C SER A 179 6.72 3.67 12.67
N VAL A 180 7.27 4.58 11.87
CA VAL A 180 7.89 5.84 12.30
C VAL A 180 6.91 7.02 12.22
N ASP A 181 6.17 7.15 11.12
CA ASP A 181 5.25 8.28 10.94
C ASP A 181 3.96 8.06 11.75
N ASP A 182 3.77 8.85 12.80
CA ASP A 182 2.58 8.85 13.66
C ASP A 182 1.64 10.03 13.39
N SER A 183 1.94 10.84 12.37
CA SER A 183 1.21 12.08 12.08
C SER A 183 -0.24 11.86 11.61
N HIS A 184 -0.52 10.70 11.02
CA HIS A 184 -1.85 10.34 10.53
C HIS A 184 -1.98 8.81 10.36
N PRO A 185 -3.14 8.19 10.72
CA PRO A 185 -3.35 6.73 10.65
C PRO A 185 -3.13 6.09 9.28
N MET A 186 -3.15 6.88 8.21
CA MET A 186 -2.94 6.40 6.84
C MET A 186 -1.52 6.67 6.31
N LYS A 187 -0.61 7.25 7.12
CA LYS A 187 0.75 7.61 6.71
C LYS A 187 1.80 6.71 7.31
N GLY A 188 1.55 6.19 8.50
CA GLY A 188 2.42 5.22 9.16
C GLY A 188 1.66 4.45 10.24
N HIS A 189 2.27 3.40 10.76
CA HIS A 189 1.62 2.42 11.63
C HIS A 189 2.55 2.04 12.79
N PRO A 190 2.74 2.93 13.80
CA PRO A 190 3.56 2.63 14.99
C PRO A 190 3.15 1.30 15.63
N GLY A 191 4.14 0.42 15.85
CA GLY A 191 3.92 -0.93 16.35
C GLY A 191 3.60 -1.99 15.28
N TYR A 192 3.71 -1.69 13.98
CA TYR A 192 3.59 -2.72 12.96
C TYR A 192 4.84 -3.62 12.94
N GLN A 193 4.66 -4.95 12.92
CA GLN A 193 5.74 -5.92 13.00
C GLN A 193 6.56 -6.10 11.72
N GLY A 194 5.93 -5.88 10.57
CA GLY A 194 6.55 -6.06 9.25
C GLY A 194 7.16 -4.76 8.70
N ASP A 195 7.78 -3.95 9.54
CA ASP A 195 8.31 -2.62 9.24
C ASP A 195 9.78 -2.63 8.76
N ASP A 196 10.38 -3.81 8.65
CA ASP A 196 11.80 -3.98 8.36
C ASP A 196 12.01 -4.98 7.21
N LEU A 197 12.92 -4.62 6.27
CA LEU A 197 13.22 -5.46 5.11
C LEU A 197 13.80 -6.82 5.50
N ASP A 198 14.71 -6.87 6.48
CA ASP A 198 15.33 -8.13 6.88
C ASP A 198 14.30 -9.05 7.55
N PHE A 199 13.41 -8.50 8.39
CA PHE A 199 12.28 -9.26 8.95
C PHE A 199 11.42 -9.89 7.85
N CYS A 200 10.98 -9.08 6.87
CA CYS A 200 10.11 -9.54 5.79
C CYS A 200 10.81 -10.59 4.91
N ILE A 201 12.06 -10.33 4.51
CA ILE A 201 12.83 -11.23 3.64
C ILE A 201 13.17 -12.55 4.34
N GLU A 202 13.53 -12.51 5.63
CA GLU A 202 13.76 -13.74 6.41
C GLU A 202 12.49 -14.57 6.54
N ALA A 203 11.35 -13.96 6.82
CA ALA A 203 10.07 -14.65 6.88
C ALA A 203 9.70 -15.30 5.53
N ILE A 204 9.89 -14.60 4.42
CA ILE A 204 9.68 -15.13 3.06
C ILE A 204 10.60 -16.34 2.81
N LYS A 205 11.90 -16.24 3.14
CA LYS A 205 12.86 -17.34 3.01
C LYS A 205 12.47 -18.55 3.87
N GLN A 206 12.00 -18.32 5.09
CA GLN A 206 11.59 -19.40 6.00
C GLN A 206 10.31 -20.12 5.55
N VAL A 207 9.39 -19.41 4.85
CA VAL A 207 8.25 -20.07 4.20
C VAL A 207 8.73 -20.95 3.07
N GLY A 208 9.73 -20.50 2.28
CA GLY A 208 10.44 -21.31 1.29
C GLY A 208 9.65 -21.51 -0.02
N SER A 209 8.69 -20.66 -0.33
CA SER A 209 7.87 -20.75 -1.53
C SER A 209 8.09 -19.54 -2.46
N PRO A 210 8.14 -19.74 -3.78
CA PRO A 210 8.18 -18.64 -4.74
C PRO A 210 6.87 -17.82 -4.76
N ASN A 211 5.81 -18.34 -4.16
CA ASN A 211 4.49 -17.72 -4.11
C ASN A 211 4.25 -16.87 -2.86
N LEU A 212 5.26 -16.63 -2.02
CA LEU A 212 5.28 -15.56 -1.04
C LEU A 212 6.39 -14.58 -1.40
N LYS A 213 6.03 -13.34 -1.67
CA LYS A 213 6.92 -12.26 -2.08
C LYS A 213 6.69 -11.03 -1.21
N LEU A 214 7.60 -10.08 -1.29
CA LEU A 214 7.47 -8.75 -0.70
C LEU A 214 6.58 -7.87 -1.57
N LEU A 215 5.66 -7.14 -0.99
CA LEU A 215 5.15 -5.91 -1.55
C LEU A 215 6.08 -4.80 -1.07
N PHE A 216 6.86 -4.27 -2.02
CA PHE A 216 7.81 -3.20 -1.77
C PHE A 216 7.09 -1.86 -1.94
N ASP A 217 6.53 -1.34 -0.86
CA ASP A 217 6.01 0.02 -0.84
C ASP A 217 7.17 1.00 -0.73
N ILE A 218 7.41 1.74 -1.82
CA ILE A 218 8.54 2.66 -1.95
C ILE A 218 8.49 3.77 -0.90
N TYR A 219 7.28 4.27 -0.57
CA TYR A 219 7.08 5.28 0.46
C TYR A 219 7.47 4.77 1.84
N HIS A 220 6.96 3.59 2.21
CA HIS A 220 7.26 3.01 3.53
C HIS A 220 8.73 2.60 3.66
N VAL A 221 9.32 2.02 2.61
CA VAL A 221 10.74 1.67 2.61
C VAL A 221 11.63 2.91 2.65
N GLN A 222 11.25 4.02 2.00
CA GLN A 222 12.01 5.27 2.07
C GLN A 222 12.13 5.76 3.52
N ILE A 223 11.05 5.70 4.29
CA ILE A 223 11.04 6.14 5.70
C ILE A 223 11.89 5.21 6.57
N MET A 224 11.77 3.89 6.37
CA MET A 224 12.43 2.90 7.24
C MET A 224 13.90 2.68 6.91
N HIS A 225 14.27 2.72 5.63
CA HIS A 225 15.60 2.29 5.17
C HIS A 225 16.28 3.28 4.22
N GLY A 226 15.51 4.01 3.42
CA GLY A 226 16.09 4.75 2.29
C GLY A 226 16.74 3.82 1.26
N ASP A 227 17.75 4.34 0.52
CA ASP A 227 18.58 3.56 -0.42
C ASP A 227 17.75 2.68 -1.39
N ILE A 228 16.64 3.23 -1.89
CA ILE A 228 15.57 2.54 -2.61
C ILE A 228 16.12 1.72 -3.79
N ILE A 229 16.92 2.33 -4.66
CA ILE A 229 17.42 1.68 -5.88
C ILE A 229 18.30 0.47 -5.56
N ARG A 230 19.17 0.58 -4.54
CA ARG A 230 20.02 -0.53 -4.12
C ARG A 230 19.19 -1.66 -3.49
N ASN A 231 18.20 -1.32 -2.66
CA ASN A 231 17.30 -2.30 -2.04
C ASN A 231 16.45 -3.02 -3.09
N ILE A 232 15.94 -2.32 -4.12
CA ILE A 232 15.27 -2.94 -5.27
C ILE A 232 16.18 -3.96 -5.96
N GLY A 233 17.45 -3.60 -6.23
CA GLY A 233 18.43 -4.52 -6.83
C GLY A 233 18.77 -5.72 -5.94
N LYS A 234 19.00 -5.45 -4.64
CA LYS A 234 19.35 -6.47 -3.64
C LYS A 234 18.26 -7.53 -3.46
N TYR A 235 17.00 -7.11 -3.46
CA TYR A 235 15.86 -7.96 -3.14
C TYR A 235 14.99 -8.32 -4.35
N LYS A 236 15.41 -8.05 -5.58
CA LYS A 236 14.64 -8.24 -6.82
C LYS A 236 13.92 -9.58 -6.92
N GLU A 237 14.57 -10.68 -6.50
CA GLU A 237 14.01 -12.03 -6.55
C GLU A 237 12.85 -12.24 -5.56
N TYR A 238 12.76 -11.38 -4.55
CA TYR A 238 11.74 -11.46 -3.50
C TYR A 238 10.60 -10.48 -3.70
N ILE A 239 10.69 -9.54 -4.64
CA ILE A 239 9.65 -8.52 -4.83
C ILE A 239 8.59 -9.03 -5.80
N GLY A 240 7.32 -8.96 -5.38
CA GLY A 240 6.15 -9.38 -6.17
C GLY A 240 5.23 -8.25 -6.60
N HIS A 241 5.31 -7.09 -5.92
CA HIS A 241 4.45 -5.93 -6.18
C HIS A 241 5.12 -4.66 -5.67
N TYR A 242 4.78 -3.50 -6.24
CA TYR A 242 5.26 -2.20 -5.78
C TYR A 242 4.10 -1.25 -5.53
N HIS A 243 4.25 -0.42 -4.46
CA HIS A 243 3.43 0.76 -4.24
C HIS A 243 4.28 2.04 -4.30
N THR A 244 3.64 3.16 -4.65
CA THR A 244 4.28 4.49 -4.76
C THR A 244 3.50 5.53 -4.02
N ALA A 245 4.17 6.43 -3.30
CA ALA A 245 3.63 7.68 -2.81
C ALA A 245 4.76 8.67 -2.52
N GLY A 246 4.48 9.97 -2.53
CA GLY A 246 5.47 11.00 -2.21
C GLY A 246 5.85 10.98 -0.73
N ASN A 247 7.17 11.04 -0.43
CA ASN A 247 7.68 11.19 0.92
C ASN A 247 8.41 12.55 1.04
N PRO A 248 8.09 13.36 2.08
CA PRO A 248 7.15 13.13 3.16
C PRO A 248 5.68 13.25 2.76
N GLY A 249 4.79 12.71 3.61
CA GLY A 249 3.37 13.03 3.61
C GLY A 249 2.44 12.10 2.84
N ARG A 250 2.96 11.06 2.14
CA ARG A 250 2.20 10.09 1.34
C ARG A 250 1.34 10.74 0.25
N GLY A 251 1.78 11.93 -0.24
CA GLY A 251 1.10 12.72 -1.26
C GLY A 251 1.55 12.41 -2.68
N GLU A 252 1.33 13.37 -3.56
CA GLU A 252 1.68 13.33 -4.98
C GLU A 252 3.17 13.05 -5.22
N LEU A 253 3.50 12.54 -6.42
CA LEU A 253 4.87 12.30 -6.88
C LEU A 253 5.48 13.55 -7.54
N ASP A 254 5.21 14.73 -6.98
CA ASP A 254 5.64 16.01 -7.51
C ASP A 254 6.96 16.50 -6.84
N ASP A 255 7.31 17.79 -6.98
CA ASP A 255 8.53 18.35 -6.40
C ASP A 255 8.43 18.72 -4.90
N THR A 256 7.32 18.39 -4.26
CA THR A 256 7.17 18.53 -2.80
C THR A 256 7.66 17.31 -2.02
N GLN A 257 8.17 16.29 -2.73
CA GLN A 257 8.63 15.02 -2.17
C GLN A 257 10.07 14.70 -2.62
N GLU A 258 10.76 13.79 -1.91
CA GLU A 258 12.20 13.57 -2.04
C GLU A 258 12.60 12.39 -2.94
N ILE A 259 11.66 11.52 -3.37
CA ILE A 259 11.96 10.29 -4.10
C ILE A 259 12.07 10.58 -5.60
N ASN A 260 13.20 10.22 -6.22
CA ASN A 260 13.37 10.35 -7.68
C ASN A 260 12.68 9.18 -8.41
N TYR A 261 11.36 9.26 -8.56
CA TYR A 261 10.55 8.21 -9.16
C TYR A 261 10.98 7.79 -10.56
N PRO A 262 11.36 8.68 -11.51
CA PRO A 262 11.85 8.26 -12.81
C PRO A 262 13.11 7.36 -12.73
N ALA A 263 14.02 7.62 -11.79
CA ALA A 263 15.20 6.77 -11.57
C ALA A 263 14.82 5.43 -10.93
N VAL A 264 13.87 5.43 -9.99
CA VAL A 264 13.34 4.22 -9.34
C VAL A 264 12.64 3.33 -10.39
N MET A 265 11.79 3.89 -11.25
CA MET A 265 11.11 3.14 -12.32
C MET A 265 12.11 2.49 -13.30
N ARG A 266 13.16 3.22 -13.69
CA ARG A 266 14.23 2.63 -14.52
C ARG A 266 14.95 1.49 -13.82
N ALA A 267 15.17 1.56 -12.51
CA ALA A 267 15.77 0.47 -11.74
C ALA A 267 14.87 -0.77 -11.67
N ILE A 268 13.56 -0.57 -11.49
CA ILE A 268 12.56 -1.65 -11.54
C ILE A 268 12.60 -2.35 -12.90
N LEU A 269 12.61 -1.60 -14.00
CA LEU A 269 12.71 -2.15 -15.36
C LEU A 269 14.03 -2.90 -15.59
N ALA A 270 15.15 -2.34 -15.14
CA ALA A 270 16.47 -2.96 -15.31
C ALA A 270 16.59 -4.31 -14.59
N ASN A 271 15.79 -4.55 -13.56
CA ASN A 271 15.71 -5.83 -12.85
C ASN A 271 14.75 -6.84 -13.51
N GLY A 272 14.11 -6.49 -14.63
CA GLY A 272 13.21 -7.38 -15.36
C GLY A 272 11.85 -7.60 -14.69
N PHE A 273 11.42 -6.71 -13.82
CA PHE A 273 10.11 -6.81 -13.16
C PHE A 273 8.98 -6.55 -14.17
N ASP A 274 8.05 -7.49 -14.26
CA ASP A 274 6.91 -7.48 -15.19
C ASP A 274 5.54 -7.35 -14.48
N GLY A 275 5.57 -7.21 -13.16
CA GLY A 275 4.38 -7.04 -12.32
C GLY A 275 3.81 -5.62 -12.36
N PHE A 276 2.93 -5.32 -11.41
CA PHE A 276 2.33 -4.00 -11.29
C PHE A 276 3.11 -3.09 -10.35
N VAL A 277 3.13 -1.81 -10.68
CA VAL A 277 3.49 -0.70 -9.81
C VAL A 277 2.22 0.12 -9.59
N ALA A 278 1.68 0.09 -8.37
CA ALA A 278 0.43 0.76 -8.06
C ALA A 278 0.66 2.12 -7.39
N GLN A 279 -0.03 3.13 -7.87
CA GLN A 279 -0.09 4.44 -7.25
C GLN A 279 -0.89 4.35 -5.95
N GLU A 280 -0.27 4.59 -4.79
CA GLU A 280 -0.95 4.53 -3.48
C GLU A 280 -0.79 5.83 -2.68
N PHE A 281 -0.53 6.93 -3.36
CA PHE A 281 -0.51 8.23 -2.73
C PHE A 281 -1.92 8.73 -2.36
N ILE A 282 -2.00 9.58 -1.36
CA ILE A 282 -3.25 10.25 -0.94
C ILE A 282 -3.28 11.63 -1.57
N PRO A 283 -4.14 11.88 -2.58
CA PRO A 283 -4.12 13.15 -3.31
C PRO A 283 -4.46 14.34 -2.42
N ASN A 284 -3.57 15.34 -2.43
CA ASN A 284 -3.78 16.65 -1.83
C ASN A 284 -4.28 17.69 -2.85
N TRP A 285 -4.15 17.40 -4.16
CA TRP A 285 -4.67 18.28 -5.18
C TRP A 285 -6.20 18.20 -5.23
N ASP A 286 -6.87 19.32 -5.48
CA ASP A 286 -8.32 19.37 -5.64
C ASP A 286 -8.78 18.52 -6.83
N ASP A 287 -8.04 18.58 -7.95
CA ASP A 287 -8.25 17.71 -9.11
C ASP A 287 -7.48 16.40 -8.92
N LYS A 288 -8.14 15.41 -8.30
CA LYS A 288 -7.55 14.08 -8.07
C LYS A 288 -7.24 13.32 -9.35
N ALA A 289 -7.99 13.55 -10.42
CA ALA A 289 -7.72 12.95 -11.71
C ALA A 289 -6.44 13.52 -12.32
N ALA A 290 -6.20 14.83 -12.20
CA ALA A 290 -4.94 15.46 -12.60
C ALA A 290 -3.76 14.95 -11.77
N ALA A 291 -3.93 14.78 -10.44
CA ALA A 291 -2.90 14.19 -9.59
C ALA A 291 -2.50 12.78 -10.06
N LEU A 292 -3.50 11.93 -10.40
CA LEU A 292 -3.24 10.59 -10.93
C LEU A 292 -2.55 10.63 -12.30
N ARG A 293 -2.93 11.55 -13.18
CA ARG A 293 -2.26 11.74 -14.48
C ARG A 293 -0.80 12.12 -14.31
N HIS A 294 -0.54 13.05 -13.39
CA HIS A 294 0.83 13.47 -13.09
C HIS A 294 1.68 12.29 -12.57
N ALA A 295 1.17 11.54 -11.62
CA ALA A 295 1.87 10.36 -11.11
C ALA A 295 2.13 9.31 -12.21
N ALA A 296 1.14 9.10 -13.10
CA ALA A 296 1.28 8.21 -14.23
C ALA A 296 2.35 8.69 -15.22
N GLU A 297 2.44 10.00 -15.48
CA GLU A 297 3.47 10.61 -16.33
C GLU A 297 4.87 10.45 -15.72
N VAL A 298 5.03 10.74 -14.43
CA VAL A 298 6.31 10.61 -13.70
C VAL A 298 6.84 9.17 -13.74
N CYS A 299 5.95 8.18 -13.74
CA CYS A 299 6.31 6.76 -13.76
C CYS A 299 6.40 6.15 -15.17
N ASP A 300 6.09 6.89 -16.24
CA ASP A 300 6.09 6.39 -17.63
C ASP A 300 7.46 6.61 -18.30
N VAL A 301 8.47 5.82 -17.94
CA VAL A 301 9.87 5.94 -18.35
C VAL A 301 10.26 5.05 -19.52
#